data_7d62ba7dd93d74aa46e916949238a6fb
#
_entry.id   7d62ba7dd93d74aa46e916949238a6fb
#
_cell.length_a   1.000
_cell.length_b   1.000
_cell.length_c   1.000
_cell.angle_alpha   90.00
_cell.angle_beta   90.00
_cell.angle_gamma   90.00
#
_symmetry.space_group_name_H-M   'P 1'
#
loop_
_entity.id
_entity.type
_entity.pdbx_description
1 polymer ?
#
loop_
_entity_poly.entity_id
_entity_poly.type
_entity_poly.pdbx_seq_one_letter_code
_entity_poly.pdbx_strand_id
1 'polypeptide(L)'
;ETGKKIAVIGGGPAGLTAARELKRYGHNVTIFEKEKQLGGMLVDGIPRFRLPLDLIEEEIGLITETGINVVYGEFIDEAKFNNLLKEYDSVVVATGTTNANITPIEGLSKDHYSTGLEFMKEYNSGNIKDLKGDVIIIGGGFTAIDTARACARTAKRILGENGEVTIVYRRTVEHMAVDLKELNEMDKENIKIRTLLSPLEGVIENNELSGIKFVRNYLGKGKESGKPEILPVEDSEFTMNAKHLILAIGQKQDYSILPTGVEVTGKFTTNNPKIFVAGDFSSGSLDVIHSVADGKEVAELIDTTLVGIKRREKFLKIEEASDNGESGRFRNHDQQFTTESETIEVENRVDSDNEVDLGFRGTQVNEHATRCYFCHYKFEIDHEKCIHCNWCIDVTPRNCIKKIEKFDYTEDGVIEKAYETKNDEDASFIWIDTKNCIRCGKCLRTCPTRAISMRKTTLVKEP
;
A
#
# COMPACT_ATOMS: atom_id res chain seq x y z
N GLU A 1 29.50 -4.75 17.72
CA GLU A 1 28.61 -3.85 18.49
C GLU A 1 29.09 -2.42 18.38
N THR A 2 28.16 -1.48 18.17
CA THR A 2 28.50 -0.04 18.01
C THR A 2 28.48 0.71 19.34
N GLY A 3 27.89 0.13 20.38
CA GLY A 3 27.63 0.78 21.67
C GLY A 3 26.51 1.83 21.63
N LYS A 4 25.93 2.11 20.47
CA LYS A 4 24.88 3.10 20.30
C LYS A 4 23.52 2.57 20.72
N LYS A 5 22.72 3.41 21.36
CA LYS A 5 21.36 3.10 21.84
C LYS A 5 20.32 3.83 20.99
N ILE A 6 19.33 3.11 20.49
CA ILE A 6 18.29 3.67 19.63
C ILE A 6 16.93 3.31 20.18
N ALA A 7 16.07 4.31 20.36
CA ALA A 7 14.68 4.15 20.71
C ALA A 7 13.83 4.14 19.42
N VAL A 8 12.90 3.21 19.31
CA VAL A 8 11.91 3.13 18.24
C VAL A 8 10.53 3.27 18.88
N ILE A 9 9.79 4.30 18.53
CA ILE A 9 8.43 4.55 19.02
C ILE A 9 7.44 4.04 18.00
N GLY A 10 6.72 2.98 18.36
CA GLY A 10 5.77 2.25 17.51
C GLY A 10 6.32 0.94 16.97
N GLY A 11 5.62 -0.15 17.25
CA GLY A 11 5.94 -1.53 16.87
C GLY A 11 5.20 -2.03 15.63
N GLY A 12 4.82 -1.13 14.73
CA GLY A 12 4.26 -1.49 13.41
C GLY A 12 5.34 -1.90 12.40
N PRO A 13 4.97 -2.20 11.13
CA PRO A 13 5.90 -2.71 10.12
C PRO A 13 7.18 -1.88 9.93
N ALA A 14 7.05 -0.55 9.92
CA ALA A 14 8.19 0.36 9.78
C ALA A 14 9.12 0.29 11.00
N GLY A 15 8.56 0.35 12.21
CA GLY A 15 9.33 0.31 13.46
C GLY A 15 10.01 -1.04 13.68
N LEU A 16 9.30 -2.15 13.45
CA LEU A 16 9.86 -3.51 13.51
C LEU A 16 11.02 -3.69 12.53
N THR A 17 10.85 -3.21 11.30
CA THR A 17 11.89 -3.30 10.27
C THR A 17 13.09 -2.43 10.62
N ALA A 18 12.86 -1.20 11.07
CA ALA A 18 13.94 -0.30 11.51
C ALA A 18 14.72 -0.92 12.68
N ALA A 19 14.01 -1.45 13.68
CA ALA A 19 14.61 -2.08 14.84
C ALA A 19 15.48 -3.29 14.46
N ARG A 20 14.96 -4.17 13.59
CA ARG A 20 15.69 -5.33 13.07
C ARG A 20 16.97 -4.93 12.33
N GLU A 21 16.89 -3.98 11.40
CA GLU A 21 18.05 -3.57 10.63
C GLU A 21 19.09 -2.85 11.52
N LEU A 22 18.66 -1.98 12.43
CA LEU A 22 19.55 -1.33 13.40
C LEU A 22 20.25 -2.35 14.33
N LYS A 23 19.50 -3.37 14.76
CA LYS A 23 20.11 -4.48 15.54
C LYS A 23 21.14 -5.25 14.73
N ARG A 24 20.86 -5.53 13.45
CA ARG A 24 21.83 -6.17 12.52
C ARG A 24 23.08 -5.33 12.30
N TYR A 25 22.98 -3.99 12.38
CA TYR A 25 24.12 -3.07 12.34
C TYR A 25 24.91 -3.05 13.65
N GLY A 26 24.41 -3.71 14.70
CA GLY A 26 25.09 -3.84 15.99
C GLY A 26 24.73 -2.79 17.02
N HIS A 27 23.59 -2.10 16.84
CA HIS A 27 23.09 -1.14 17.83
C HIS A 27 22.28 -1.83 18.93
N ASN A 28 22.13 -1.17 20.07
CA ASN A 28 21.22 -1.55 21.13
C ASN A 28 19.87 -0.86 20.87
N VAL A 29 18.83 -1.67 20.58
CA VAL A 29 17.52 -1.16 20.16
C VAL A 29 16.46 -1.48 21.18
N THR A 30 15.62 -0.50 21.49
CA THR A 30 14.41 -0.66 22.30
C THR A 30 13.22 -0.14 21.53
N ILE A 31 12.18 -0.98 21.38
CA ILE A 31 10.88 -0.59 20.84
C ILE A 31 9.96 -0.22 22.00
N PHE A 32 9.29 0.92 21.91
CA PHE A 32 8.24 1.37 22.80
C PHE A 32 6.91 1.26 22.05
N GLU A 33 6.01 0.41 22.56
CA GLU A 33 4.70 0.16 21.97
C GLU A 33 3.60 0.49 22.99
N LYS A 34 2.61 1.28 22.57
CA LYS A 34 1.48 1.66 23.43
C LYS A 34 0.47 0.54 23.65
N GLU A 35 0.38 -0.37 22.70
CA GLU A 35 -0.50 -1.53 22.77
C GLU A 35 0.18 -2.69 23.54
N LYS A 36 -0.59 -3.75 23.80
CA LYS A 36 -0.07 -4.95 24.48
C LYS A 36 0.65 -5.92 23.56
N GLN A 37 0.64 -5.64 22.25
CA GLN A 37 1.26 -6.48 21.24
C GLN A 37 1.87 -5.62 20.13
N LEU A 38 2.88 -6.16 19.46
CA LEU A 38 3.49 -5.56 18.28
C LEU A 38 2.68 -5.89 17.02
N GLY A 39 2.94 -5.17 15.94
CA GLY A 39 2.36 -5.41 14.62
C GLY A 39 1.58 -4.20 14.08
N GLY A 40 1.06 -3.34 14.96
CA GLY A 40 0.30 -2.15 14.55
C GLY A 40 -0.83 -2.53 13.57
N MET A 41 -0.87 -1.90 12.38
CA MET A 41 -1.94 -2.15 11.39
C MET A 41 -2.01 -3.59 10.87
N LEU A 42 -0.94 -4.39 10.96
CA LEU A 42 -1.03 -5.83 10.64
C LEU A 42 -1.99 -6.55 11.59
N VAL A 43 -2.04 -6.10 12.83
CA VAL A 43 -2.88 -6.68 13.88
C VAL A 43 -4.21 -5.96 13.99
N ASP A 44 -4.22 -4.63 14.01
CA ASP A 44 -5.44 -3.84 14.27
C ASP A 44 -6.29 -3.64 13.01
N GLY A 45 -5.67 -3.53 11.82
CA GLY A 45 -6.33 -3.08 10.60
C GLY A 45 -6.60 -4.17 9.56
N ILE A 46 -5.68 -5.11 9.37
CA ILE A 46 -5.83 -6.18 8.37
C ILE A 46 -6.66 -7.31 8.99
N PRO A 47 -7.77 -7.72 8.33
CA PRO A 47 -8.61 -8.79 8.88
C PRO A 47 -7.90 -10.15 8.86
N ARG A 48 -8.22 -11.00 9.84
CA ARG A 48 -7.61 -12.32 10.04
C ARG A 48 -7.81 -13.26 8.85
N PHE A 49 -8.92 -13.17 8.16
CA PHE A 49 -9.18 -13.94 6.94
C PHE A 49 -8.27 -13.56 5.76
N ARG A 50 -7.56 -12.44 5.85
CA ARG A 50 -6.55 -12.00 4.87
C ARG A 50 -5.14 -12.27 5.36
N LEU A 51 -4.89 -12.07 6.66
CA LEU A 51 -3.59 -12.27 7.28
C LEU A 51 -3.78 -12.90 8.68
N PRO A 52 -3.58 -14.21 8.82
CA PRO A 52 -3.72 -14.92 10.08
C PRO A 52 -2.80 -14.38 11.19
N LEU A 53 -3.29 -14.38 12.42
CA LEU A 53 -2.57 -13.78 13.55
C LEU A 53 -1.30 -14.58 13.91
N ASP A 54 -1.38 -15.90 13.84
CA ASP A 54 -0.25 -16.81 14.13
C ASP A 54 0.96 -16.53 13.22
N LEU A 55 0.74 -16.27 11.94
CA LEU A 55 1.79 -15.87 11.01
C LEU A 55 2.43 -14.52 11.39
N ILE A 56 1.60 -13.56 11.82
CA ILE A 56 2.11 -12.25 12.29
C ILE A 56 2.97 -12.44 13.54
N GLU A 57 2.50 -13.24 14.49
CA GLU A 57 3.20 -13.50 15.76
C GLU A 57 4.52 -14.25 15.53
N GLU A 58 4.54 -15.24 14.63
CA GLU A 58 5.76 -15.95 14.25
C GLU A 58 6.80 -15.00 13.66
N GLU A 59 6.44 -14.18 12.67
CA GLU A 59 7.35 -13.24 12.03
C GLU A 59 7.86 -12.17 13.01
N ILE A 60 7.01 -11.65 13.89
CA ILE A 60 7.42 -10.71 14.94
C ILE A 60 8.35 -11.38 15.93
N GLY A 61 8.09 -12.64 16.30
CA GLY A 61 8.94 -13.46 17.15
C GLY A 61 10.36 -13.55 16.60
N LEU A 62 10.49 -13.89 15.31
CA LEU A 62 11.80 -13.95 14.63
C LEU A 62 12.56 -12.61 14.66
N ILE A 63 11.85 -11.49 14.66
CA ILE A 63 12.47 -10.15 14.76
C ILE A 63 12.94 -9.90 16.20
N THR A 64 12.09 -10.13 17.19
CA THR A 64 12.37 -9.78 18.59
C THR A 64 13.41 -10.70 19.23
N GLU A 65 13.45 -11.98 18.84
CA GLU A 65 14.46 -12.97 19.27
C GLU A 65 15.89 -12.58 18.88
N THR A 66 16.09 -11.63 17.98
CA THR A 66 17.42 -11.08 17.67
C THR A 66 18.04 -10.28 18.82
N GLY A 67 17.34 -10.12 19.95
CA GLY A 67 17.76 -9.37 21.13
C GLY A 67 17.41 -7.89 21.07
N ILE A 68 16.26 -7.57 20.49
CA ILE A 68 15.62 -6.25 20.58
C ILE A 68 14.83 -6.19 21.89
N ASN A 69 15.00 -5.13 22.67
CA ASN A 69 14.18 -4.88 23.84
C ASN A 69 12.82 -4.32 23.42
N VAL A 70 11.74 -4.78 24.08
CA VAL A 70 10.38 -4.28 23.84
C VAL A 70 9.74 -3.86 25.15
N VAL A 71 9.19 -2.65 25.15
CA VAL A 71 8.40 -2.09 26.27
C VAL A 71 6.97 -1.92 25.77
N TYR A 72 6.07 -2.75 26.32
CA TYR A 72 4.65 -2.76 25.97
C TYR A 72 3.83 -1.85 26.88
N GLY A 73 2.68 -1.40 26.39
CA GLY A 73 1.75 -0.56 27.15
C GLY A 73 2.29 0.85 27.44
N GLU A 74 3.30 1.27 26.72
CA GLU A 74 4.02 2.51 26.99
C GLU A 74 3.66 3.59 25.96
N PHE A 75 2.74 4.46 26.33
CA PHE A 75 2.45 5.66 25.56
C PHE A 75 3.52 6.73 25.80
N ILE A 76 4.16 7.19 24.76
CA ILE A 76 5.20 8.20 24.81
C ILE A 76 4.56 9.59 24.64
N ASP A 77 4.47 10.32 25.75
CA ASP A 77 4.15 11.75 25.77
C ASP A 77 5.40 12.61 25.60
N GLU A 78 5.25 13.94 25.55
CA GLU A 78 6.38 14.87 25.37
C GLU A 78 7.42 14.76 26.49
N ALA A 79 7.02 14.54 27.74
CA ALA A 79 7.94 14.41 28.86
C ALA A 79 8.80 13.15 28.74
N LYS A 80 8.18 12.01 28.43
CA LYS A 80 8.86 10.75 28.16
C LYS A 80 9.75 10.86 26.91
N PHE A 81 9.27 11.49 25.85
CA PHE A 81 10.06 11.71 24.64
C PHE A 81 11.35 12.49 24.95
N ASN A 82 11.24 13.56 25.73
CA ASN A 82 12.39 14.34 26.15
C ASN A 82 13.39 13.54 27.03
N ASN A 83 12.91 12.54 27.77
CA ASN A 83 13.79 11.62 28.49
C ASN A 83 14.49 10.65 27.54
N LEU A 84 13.79 10.11 26.53
CA LEU A 84 14.39 9.27 25.49
C LEU A 84 15.55 10.01 24.79
N LEU A 85 15.39 11.30 24.49
CA LEU A 85 16.46 12.10 23.85
C LEU A 85 17.72 12.25 24.72
N LYS A 86 17.61 12.09 26.05
CA LYS A 86 18.76 12.08 26.98
C LYS A 86 19.41 10.71 27.09
N GLU A 87 18.64 9.64 27.02
CA GLU A 87 19.08 8.27 27.26
C GLU A 87 19.53 7.53 26.00
N TYR A 88 19.04 7.94 24.82
CA TYR A 88 19.33 7.33 23.55
C TYR A 88 20.11 8.26 22.61
N ASP A 89 20.93 7.66 21.76
CA ASP A 89 21.69 8.41 20.74
C ASP A 89 20.77 8.91 19.60
N SER A 90 19.72 8.15 19.28
CA SER A 90 18.68 8.53 18.30
C SER A 90 17.33 7.96 18.68
N VAL A 91 16.27 8.64 18.23
CA VAL A 91 14.86 8.24 18.37
C VAL A 91 14.20 8.15 17.00
N VAL A 92 13.55 7.05 16.70
CA VAL A 92 12.74 6.84 15.49
C VAL A 92 11.26 6.89 15.85
N VAL A 93 10.49 7.76 15.20
CA VAL A 93 9.03 7.80 15.33
C VAL A 93 8.42 7.05 14.15
N ALA A 94 7.78 5.92 14.43
CA ALA A 94 7.15 5.01 13.48
C ALA A 94 5.72 4.63 13.90
N THR A 95 4.97 5.62 14.42
CA THR A 95 3.62 5.43 14.98
C THR A 95 2.52 5.31 13.93
N GLY A 96 2.85 5.45 12.66
CA GLY A 96 1.91 5.35 11.54
C GLY A 96 0.90 6.50 11.46
N THR A 97 -0.26 6.22 10.87
CA THR A 97 -1.39 7.14 10.77
C THR A 97 -2.50 6.70 11.72
N THR A 98 -2.56 7.31 12.89
CA THR A 98 -3.49 6.90 13.97
C THR A 98 -4.82 7.64 13.95
N ASN A 99 -4.92 8.76 13.21
CA ASN A 99 -6.11 9.59 13.15
C ASN A 99 -6.90 9.32 11.87
N ALA A 100 -8.13 8.81 12.01
CA ALA A 100 -9.03 8.65 10.86
C ALA A 100 -9.48 10.01 10.31
N ASN A 101 -9.58 10.12 8.99
CA ASN A 101 -10.24 11.25 8.36
C ASN A 101 -11.75 11.15 8.56
N ILE A 102 -12.37 12.27 8.91
CA ILE A 102 -13.81 12.39 9.12
C ILE A 102 -14.33 13.44 8.15
N THR A 103 -15.43 13.13 7.49
CA THR A 103 -16.23 14.10 6.74
C THR A 103 -17.47 14.42 7.59
N PRO A 104 -17.72 15.68 7.92
CA PRO A 104 -18.98 16.08 8.55
C PRO A 104 -20.17 15.70 7.66
N ILE A 105 -21.16 15.05 8.25
CA ILE A 105 -22.44 14.73 7.61
C ILE A 105 -23.52 15.39 8.47
N GLU A 106 -24.36 16.21 7.88
CA GLU A 106 -25.39 16.93 8.58
C GLU A 106 -26.29 15.98 9.38
N GLY A 107 -26.71 16.37 10.57
CA GLY A 107 -27.57 15.55 11.44
C GLY A 107 -26.86 14.41 12.19
N LEU A 108 -25.57 14.14 11.94
CA LEU A 108 -24.83 13.06 12.63
C LEU A 108 -23.90 13.61 13.72
N SER A 109 -23.90 12.92 14.86
CA SER A 109 -22.88 13.00 15.91
C SER A 109 -21.95 11.79 15.85
N LYS A 110 -20.87 11.79 16.66
CA LYS A 110 -19.90 10.67 16.73
C LYS A 110 -20.57 9.33 17.13
N ASP A 111 -21.68 9.36 17.84
CA ASP A 111 -22.38 8.16 18.30
C ASP A 111 -23.13 7.44 17.16
N HIS A 112 -23.33 8.10 15.99
CA HIS A 112 -24.05 7.56 14.85
C HIS A 112 -23.17 6.88 13.79
N TYR A 113 -21.84 6.93 13.95
CA TYR A 113 -20.91 6.29 13.03
C TYR A 113 -19.64 5.81 13.73
N SER A 114 -18.97 4.86 13.13
CA SER A 114 -17.58 4.49 13.46
C SER A 114 -16.64 4.81 12.31
N THR A 115 -15.35 4.86 12.57
CA THR A 115 -14.35 4.91 11.52
C THR A 115 -13.93 3.49 11.14
N GLY A 116 -13.41 3.31 9.91
CA GLY A 116 -12.91 2.00 9.48
C GLY A 116 -11.80 1.47 10.39
N LEU A 117 -10.95 2.37 10.93
CA LEU A 117 -9.89 1.98 11.87
C LEU A 117 -10.45 1.46 13.20
N GLU A 118 -11.40 2.18 13.80
CA GLU A 118 -12.07 1.75 15.03
C GLU A 118 -12.81 0.43 14.84
N PHE A 119 -13.56 0.32 13.74
CA PHE A 119 -14.30 -0.89 13.42
C PHE A 119 -13.39 -2.11 13.25
N MET A 120 -12.30 -1.98 12.46
CA MET A 120 -11.39 -3.10 12.21
C MET A 120 -10.66 -3.55 13.47
N LYS A 121 -10.27 -2.61 14.35
CA LYS A 121 -9.67 -2.94 15.64
C LYS A 121 -10.62 -3.76 16.54
N GLU A 122 -11.88 -3.35 16.62
CA GLU A 122 -12.92 -4.08 17.40
C GLU A 122 -13.25 -5.44 16.76
N TYR A 123 -13.32 -5.51 15.42
CA TYR A 123 -13.54 -6.76 14.69
C TYR A 123 -12.40 -7.75 14.94
N ASN A 124 -11.15 -7.34 14.75
CA ASN A 124 -9.97 -8.19 14.93
C ASN A 124 -9.76 -8.62 16.40
N SER A 125 -10.27 -7.83 17.34
CA SER A 125 -10.28 -8.19 18.77
C SER A 125 -11.43 -9.15 19.16
N GLY A 126 -12.30 -9.52 18.21
CA GLY A 126 -13.43 -10.41 18.45
C GLY A 126 -14.60 -9.77 19.21
N ASN A 127 -14.62 -8.45 19.32
CA ASN A 127 -15.68 -7.71 20.04
C ASN A 127 -16.94 -7.54 19.21
N ILE A 128 -16.84 -7.57 17.87
CA ILE A 128 -17.98 -7.44 16.96
C ILE A 128 -18.43 -8.83 16.51
N LYS A 129 -19.52 -9.34 17.09
CA LYS A 129 -20.05 -10.67 16.81
C LYS A 129 -21.39 -10.66 16.07
N ASP A 130 -22.24 -9.67 16.29
CA ASP A 130 -23.61 -9.63 15.78
C ASP A 130 -24.00 -8.20 15.37
N LEU A 131 -23.55 -7.77 14.21
CA LEU A 131 -23.87 -6.47 13.63
C LEU A 131 -25.09 -6.60 12.70
N LYS A 132 -26.33 -6.42 13.18
CA LYS A 132 -27.57 -6.59 12.39
C LYS A 132 -28.00 -5.31 11.67
N GLY A 133 -28.72 -5.49 10.54
CA GLY A 133 -29.24 -4.39 9.72
C GLY A 133 -28.26 -3.94 8.62
N ASP A 134 -28.69 -2.98 7.82
CA ASP A 134 -27.91 -2.49 6.70
C ASP A 134 -26.69 -1.69 7.13
N VAL A 135 -25.57 -1.95 6.48
CA VAL A 135 -24.29 -1.28 6.74
C VAL A 135 -23.89 -0.46 5.51
N ILE A 136 -23.67 0.83 5.70
CA ILE A 136 -23.09 1.70 4.68
C ILE A 136 -21.64 2.00 5.07
N ILE A 137 -20.71 1.79 4.12
CA ILE A 137 -19.30 2.11 4.27
C ILE A 137 -18.94 3.18 3.25
N ILE A 138 -18.49 4.34 3.72
CA ILE A 138 -18.05 5.43 2.83
C ILE A 138 -16.56 5.35 2.64
N GLY A 139 -16.12 5.05 1.41
CA GLY A 139 -14.71 4.96 1.04
C GLY A 139 -14.48 4.13 -0.21
N GLY A 140 -13.24 4.07 -0.69
CA GLY A 140 -12.86 3.32 -1.89
C GLY A 140 -11.42 2.83 -1.85
N GLY A 141 -10.80 2.82 -0.67
CA GLY A 141 -9.48 2.27 -0.41
C GLY A 141 -9.54 0.89 0.22
N PHE A 142 -8.37 0.28 0.47
CA PHE A 142 -8.26 -1.06 1.09
C PHE A 142 -9.00 -1.15 2.42
N THR A 143 -8.93 -0.14 3.28
CA THR A 143 -9.67 -0.14 4.56
C THR A 143 -11.18 -0.26 4.35
N ALA A 144 -11.76 0.39 3.33
CA ALA A 144 -13.18 0.29 3.04
C ALA A 144 -13.56 -1.13 2.58
N ILE A 145 -12.72 -1.76 1.78
CA ILE A 145 -12.92 -3.12 1.28
C ILE A 145 -12.83 -4.13 2.42
N ASP A 146 -11.78 -4.05 3.22
CA ASP A 146 -11.57 -4.95 4.36
C ASP A 146 -12.69 -4.81 5.39
N THR A 147 -13.12 -3.57 5.67
CA THR A 147 -14.29 -3.29 6.53
C THR A 147 -15.56 -3.91 5.96
N ALA A 148 -15.81 -3.79 4.65
CA ALA A 148 -17.00 -4.36 4.03
C ALA A 148 -17.00 -5.89 4.07
N ARG A 149 -15.86 -6.50 3.78
CA ARG A 149 -15.69 -7.95 3.84
C ARG A 149 -15.80 -8.48 5.27
N ALA A 150 -15.31 -7.74 6.26
CA ALA A 150 -15.51 -8.05 7.68
C ALA A 150 -17.00 -7.96 8.07
N CYS A 151 -17.69 -6.87 7.67
CA CYS A 151 -19.12 -6.73 7.90
C CYS A 151 -19.95 -7.84 7.24
N ALA A 152 -19.61 -8.25 6.01
CA ALA A 152 -20.31 -9.29 5.29
C ALA A 152 -20.27 -10.64 6.03
N ARG A 153 -19.16 -10.95 6.72
CA ARG A 153 -19.01 -12.18 7.51
C ARG A 153 -19.87 -12.20 8.74
N THR A 154 -20.12 -11.03 9.35
CA THR A 154 -20.94 -10.94 10.55
C THR A 154 -22.43 -11.15 10.24
N ALA A 155 -23.18 -11.73 11.16
CA ALA A 155 -24.64 -11.92 11.08
C ALA A 155 -25.12 -12.60 9.77
N LYS A 156 -24.29 -13.43 9.14
CA LYS A 156 -24.61 -14.17 7.90
C LYS A 156 -24.98 -13.32 6.67
N ARG A 157 -24.56 -12.06 6.61
CA ARG A 157 -24.86 -11.18 5.46
C ARG A 157 -24.27 -11.68 4.17
N ILE A 158 -23.15 -12.38 4.23
CA ILE A 158 -22.55 -13.02 3.06
C ILE A 158 -23.53 -13.98 2.35
N LEU A 159 -24.49 -14.55 3.08
CA LEU A 159 -25.58 -15.39 2.57
C LEU A 159 -26.84 -14.57 2.22
N GLY A 160 -26.81 -13.24 2.33
CA GLY A 160 -27.96 -12.37 2.09
C GLY A 160 -28.94 -12.26 3.25
N GLU A 161 -28.54 -12.68 4.46
CA GLU A 161 -29.35 -12.59 5.67
C GLU A 161 -29.01 -11.32 6.47
N ASN A 162 -29.95 -10.86 7.30
CA ASN A 162 -29.76 -9.83 8.34
C ASN A 162 -29.24 -8.45 7.88
N GLY A 163 -29.44 -8.08 6.64
CA GLY A 163 -29.10 -6.78 6.08
C GLY A 163 -28.07 -6.82 4.95
N GLU A 164 -27.92 -5.69 4.27
CA GLU A 164 -27.02 -5.51 3.12
C GLU A 164 -25.74 -4.75 3.55
N VAL A 165 -24.61 -5.08 2.95
CA VAL A 165 -23.37 -4.32 3.05
C VAL A 165 -23.16 -3.53 1.76
N THR A 166 -23.10 -2.21 1.86
CA THR A 166 -22.92 -1.34 0.70
C THR A 166 -21.70 -0.42 0.88
N ILE A 167 -20.75 -0.51 -0.04
CA ILE A 167 -19.69 0.47 -0.19
C ILE A 167 -20.22 1.64 -1.03
N VAL A 168 -20.09 2.86 -0.51
CA VAL A 168 -20.40 4.08 -1.23
C VAL A 168 -19.12 4.84 -1.54
N TYR A 169 -18.91 5.14 -2.83
CA TYR A 169 -17.73 5.83 -3.30
C TYR A 169 -18.07 7.03 -4.18
N ARG A 170 -17.41 8.16 -3.93
CA ARG A 170 -17.70 9.43 -4.60
C ARG A 170 -17.18 9.54 -6.04
N ARG A 171 -16.32 8.59 -6.49
CA ARG A 171 -15.83 8.47 -7.88
C ARG A 171 -16.31 7.17 -8.49
N THR A 172 -15.75 6.80 -9.66
CA THR A 172 -16.06 5.52 -10.32
C THR A 172 -15.17 4.40 -9.77
N VAL A 173 -15.51 3.15 -10.10
CA VAL A 173 -14.77 1.94 -9.66
C VAL A 173 -13.30 2.01 -10.10
N GLU A 174 -12.99 2.56 -11.27
CA GLU A 174 -11.63 2.68 -11.81
C GLU A 174 -10.72 3.58 -10.95
N HIS A 175 -11.32 4.40 -10.07
CA HIS A 175 -10.60 5.24 -9.12
C HIS A 175 -10.47 4.61 -7.73
N MET A 176 -11.03 3.43 -7.53
CA MET A 176 -10.85 2.69 -6.28
C MET A 176 -9.46 2.02 -6.25
N ALA A 177 -8.89 1.88 -5.07
CA ALA A 177 -7.62 1.17 -4.88
C ALA A 177 -7.86 -0.35 -4.81
N VAL A 178 -8.48 -0.91 -5.84
CA VAL A 178 -8.84 -2.35 -5.90
C VAL A 178 -8.50 -2.91 -7.26
N ASP A 179 -8.20 -4.21 -7.30
CA ASP A 179 -8.09 -4.96 -8.54
C ASP A 179 -9.36 -5.77 -8.85
N LEU A 180 -9.38 -6.39 -10.02
CA LEU A 180 -10.53 -7.20 -10.45
C LEU A 180 -10.76 -8.42 -9.56
N LYS A 181 -9.73 -8.98 -8.95
CA LYS A 181 -9.85 -10.12 -8.03
C LYS A 181 -10.63 -9.71 -6.79
N GLU A 182 -10.28 -8.58 -6.18
CA GLU A 182 -11.00 -8.06 -5.01
C GLU A 182 -12.45 -7.71 -5.33
N LEU A 183 -12.72 -7.13 -6.51
CA LEU A 183 -14.09 -6.85 -6.95
C LEU A 183 -14.93 -8.13 -7.07
N ASN A 184 -14.35 -9.19 -7.65
CA ASN A 184 -15.00 -10.49 -7.78
C ASN A 184 -15.27 -11.15 -6.41
N GLU A 185 -14.30 -11.04 -5.48
CA GLU A 185 -14.48 -11.58 -4.13
C GLU A 185 -15.58 -10.83 -3.35
N MET A 186 -15.66 -9.50 -3.50
CA MET A 186 -16.75 -8.72 -2.91
C MET A 186 -18.13 -9.09 -3.48
N ASP A 187 -18.22 -9.33 -4.78
CA ASP A 187 -19.48 -9.79 -5.40
C ASP A 187 -19.92 -11.17 -4.88
N LYS A 188 -18.97 -12.12 -4.78
CA LYS A 188 -19.23 -13.44 -4.16
C LYS A 188 -19.68 -13.31 -2.69
N GLU A 189 -19.17 -12.34 -1.97
CA GLU A 189 -19.51 -12.07 -0.57
C GLU A 189 -20.74 -11.17 -0.42
N ASN A 190 -21.54 -11.00 -1.48
CA ASN A 190 -22.77 -10.22 -1.53
C ASN A 190 -22.64 -8.75 -1.11
N ILE A 191 -21.48 -8.15 -1.33
CA ILE A 191 -21.20 -6.74 -1.04
C ILE A 191 -21.60 -5.89 -2.25
N LYS A 192 -22.40 -4.86 -2.03
CA LYS A 192 -22.81 -3.92 -3.06
C LYS A 192 -21.84 -2.75 -3.15
N ILE A 193 -21.58 -2.28 -4.38
CA ILE A 193 -20.75 -1.09 -4.62
C ILE A 193 -21.63 -0.05 -5.33
N ARG A 194 -21.72 1.12 -4.74
CA ARG A 194 -22.42 2.28 -5.30
C ARG A 194 -21.45 3.43 -5.48
N THR A 195 -21.20 3.77 -6.71
CA THR A 195 -20.26 4.82 -7.11
C THR A 195 -20.95 6.13 -7.44
N LEU A 196 -20.15 7.20 -7.54
CA LEU A 196 -20.60 8.54 -7.87
C LEU A 196 -21.68 9.06 -6.89
N LEU A 197 -21.47 8.81 -5.60
CA LEU A 197 -22.36 9.27 -4.52
C LEU A 197 -21.57 10.01 -3.45
N SER A 198 -22.11 11.11 -2.96
CA SER A 198 -21.62 11.83 -1.77
C SER A 198 -22.70 11.90 -0.70
N PRO A 199 -22.36 11.64 0.57
CA PRO A 199 -23.31 11.79 1.68
C PRO A 199 -23.61 13.26 1.93
N LEU A 200 -24.86 13.57 2.27
CA LEU A 200 -25.34 14.91 2.62
C LEU A 200 -25.76 14.97 4.08
N GLU A 201 -26.70 14.12 4.47
CA GLU A 201 -27.41 14.20 5.74
C GLU A 201 -27.69 12.80 6.30
N GLY A 202 -27.61 12.65 7.61
CA GLY A 202 -28.05 11.45 8.33
C GLY A 202 -29.51 11.53 8.70
N VAL A 203 -30.24 10.45 8.49
CA VAL A 203 -31.63 10.31 8.93
C VAL A 203 -31.65 9.59 10.28
N ILE A 204 -32.10 10.30 11.31
CA ILE A 204 -32.14 9.79 12.69
C ILE A 204 -33.59 9.60 13.10
N GLU A 205 -33.91 8.41 13.59
CA GLU A 205 -35.19 8.06 14.17
C GLU A 205 -34.98 7.46 15.56
N ASN A 206 -35.71 7.96 16.55
CA ASN A 206 -35.57 7.51 17.94
C ASN A 206 -34.13 7.54 18.48
N ASN A 207 -33.35 8.52 18.08
CA ASN A 207 -31.92 8.67 18.40
C ASN A 207 -31.01 7.56 17.84
N GLU A 208 -31.47 6.81 16.84
CA GLU A 208 -30.70 5.79 16.13
C GLU A 208 -30.61 6.16 14.64
N LEU A 209 -29.53 5.74 14.00
CA LEU A 209 -29.38 5.88 12.56
C LEU A 209 -30.42 5.02 11.84
N SER A 210 -31.21 5.62 10.95
CA SER A 210 -32.17 4.92 10.11
C SER A 210 -31.82 4.99 8.62
N GLY A 211 -31.02 5.96 8.20
CA GLY A 211 -30.59 6.11 6.82
C GLY A 211 -29.59 7.23 6.60
N ILE A 212 -29.10 7.31 5.36
CA ILE A 212 -28.24 8.40 4.89
C ILE A 212 -28.81 8.95 3.59
N LYS A 213 -28.93 10.26 3.50
CA LYS A 213 -29.27 11.00 2.30
C LYS A 213 -28.02 11.24 1.46
N PHE A 214 -28.06 10.87 0.21
CA PHE A 214 -26.97 11.01 -0.76
C PHE A 214 -27.37 11.92 -1.91
N VAL A 215 -26.36 12.51 -2.55
CA VAL A 215 -26.47 13.16 -3.85
C VAL A 215 -25.64 12.41 -4.88
N ARG A 216 -26.13 12.35 -6.12
CA ARG A 216 -25.37 11.78 -7.23
C ARG A 216 -24.28 12.76 -7.67
N ASN A 217 -23.14 12.22 -8.11
CA ASN A 217 -22.05 13.02 -8.62
C ASN A 217 -21.80 12.73 -10.09
N TYR A 218 -21.14 13.66 -10.77
CA TYR A 218 -20.43 13.42 -12.03
C TYR A 218 -18.99 13.91 -11.91
N LEU A 219 -18.12 13.39 -12.78
CA LEU A 219 -16.71 13.74 -12.76
C LEU A 219 -16.46 14.88 -13.77
N GLY A 220 -16.00 16.02 -13.27
CA GLY A 220 -15.57 17.16 -14.06
C GLY A 220 -14.13 16.97 -14.58
N LYS A 221 -13.63 18.00 -15.29
CA LYS A 221 -12.23 18.04 -15.75
C LYS A 221 -11.29 18.00 -14.55
N GLY A 222 -10.17 17.24 -14.68
CA GLY A 222 -9.19 17.13 -13.62
C GLY A 222 -8.56 18.47 -13.26
N LYS A 223 -8.34 18.69 -11.96
CA LYS A 223 -7.50 19.79 -11.45
C LYS A 223 -6.01 19.46 -11.67
N GLU A 224 -5.12 20.40 -11.39
CA GLU A 224 -3.65 20.22 -11.44
C GLU A 224 -3.12 18.97 -10.70
N SER A 225 -3.89 18.46 -9.72
CA SER A 225 -3.60 17.21 -9.01
C SER A 225 -3.77 15.92 -9.83
N GLY A 226 -4.22 16.00 -11.08
CA GLY A 226 -4.50 14.84 -11.94
C GLY A 226 -5.76 14.02 -11.56
N LYS A 227 -6.44 14.38 -10.46
CA LYS A 227 -7.69 13.71 -10.05
C LYS A 227 -8.91 14.48 -10.56
N PRO A 228 -9.94 13.78 -11.06
CA PRO A 228 -11.15 14.45 -11.54
C PRO A 228 -11.86 15.19 -10.40
N GLU A 229 -12.44 16.34 -10.73
CA GLU A 229 -13.28 17.09 -9.82
C GLU A 229 -14.61 16.34 -9.62
N ILE A 230 -15.15 16.38 -8.40
CA ILE A 230 -16.41 15.74 -8.07
C ILE A 230 -17.46 16.84 -7.98
N LEU A 231 -18.47 16.75 -8.83
CA LEU A 231 -19.52 17.75 -8.93
C LEU A 231 -20.88 17.09 -8.65
N PRO A 232 -21.74 17.68 -7.80
CA PRO A 232 -23.07 17.14 -7.54
C PRO A 232 -23.99 17.35 -8.75
N VAL A 233 -24.90 16.42 -8.95
CA VAL A 233 -26.02 16.54 -9.89
C VAL A 233 -27.17 17.18 -9.14
N GLU A 234 -27.68 18.30 -9.63
CA GLU A 234 -28.81 18.99 -9.04
C GLU A 234 -30.08 18.10 -8.99
N ASP A 235 -30.88 18.24 -7.95
CA ASP A 235 -32.13 17.50 -7.73
C ASP A 235 -32.00 15.95 -7.81
N SER A 236 -30.83 15.41 -7.48
CA SER A 236 -30.56 13.97 -7.56
C SER A 236 -30.51 13.26 -6.20
N GLU A 237 -30.96 13.93 -5.17
CA GLU A 237 -30.89 13.46 -3.79
C GLU A 237 -31.84 12.26 -3.57
N PHE A 238 -31.37 11.32 -2.76
CA PHE A 238 -32.17 10.17 -2.34
C PHE A 238 -31.63 9.59 -1.03
N THR A 239 -32.47 8.85 -0.33
CA THR A 239 -32.09 8.22 0.94
C THR A 239 -31.86 6.72 0.74
N MET A 240 -30.81 6.20 1.39
CA MET A 240 -30.57 4.77 1.58
C MET A 240 -30.73 4.42 3.05
N ASN A 241 -31.40 3.32 3.34
CA ASN A 241 -31.51 2.83 4.69
C ASN A 241 -30.14 2.39 5.22
N ALA A 242 -29.89 2.65 6.48
CA ALA A 242 -28.68 2.22 7.18
C ALA A 242 -28.94 2.11 8.67
N LYS A 243 -28.47 1.05 9.27
CA LYS A 243 -28.38 0.90 10.74
C LYS A 243 -26.95 1.20 11.22
N HIS A 244 -25.98 1.04 10.36
CA HIS A 244 -24.58 1.31 10.68
C HIS A 244 -23.94 2.12 9.56
N LEU A 245 -23.16 3.12 9.96
CA LEU A 245 -22.35 3.93 9.07
C LEU A 245 -20.87 3.80 9.48
N ILE A 246 -20.01 3.48 8.51
CA ILE A 246 -18.58 3.38 8.74
C ILE A 246 -17.84 4.29 7.74
N LEU A 247 -17.03 5.22 8.29
CA LEU A 247 -16.24 6.15 7.49
C LEU A 247 -14.84 5.58 7.27
N ALA A 248 -14.55 5.13 6.05
CA ALA A 248 -13.26 4.56 5.65
C ALA A 248 -12.60 5.42 4.56
N ILE A 249 -12.48 6.73 4.81
CA ILE A 249 -12.02 7.75 3.85
C ILE A 249 -10.55 8.14 4.01
N GLY A 250 -9.76 7.24 4.60
CA GLY A 250 -8.33 7.40 4.83
C GLY A 250 -7.98 7.85 6.24
N GLN A 251 -6.69 8.02 6.46
CA GLN A 251 -6.10 8.34 7.76
C GLN A 251 -5.05 9.43 7.58
N LYS A 252 -4.65 10.06 8.68
CA LYS A 252 -3.61 11.09 8.70
C LYS A 252 -2.66 10.90 9.89
N GLN A 253 -1.48 11.45 9.75
CA GLN A 253 -0.46 11.48 10.77
C GLN A 253 -0.90 12.30 11.99
N ASP A 254 -0.40 11.93 13.16
CA ASP A 254 -0.50 12.72 14.37
C ASP A 254 0.89 13.22 14.80
N TYR A 255 1.22 14.42 14.41
CA TYR A 255 2.49 15.04 14.74
C TYR A 255 2.59 15.57 16.18
N SER A 256 1.50 15.50 16.95
CA SER A 256 1.49 15.94 18.37
C SER A 256 2.42 15.13 19.27
N ILE A 257 2.85 13.95 18.81
CA ILE A 257 3.85 13.13 19.51
C ILE A 257 5.26 13.76 19.49
N LEU A 258 5.55 14.60 18.50
CA LEU A 258 6.84 15.25 18.41
C LEU A 258 6.96 16.35 19.50
N PRO A 259 8.14 16.50 20.13
CA PRO A 259 8.35 17.58 21.09
C PRO A 259 8.10 18.96 20.47
N THR A 260 7.70 19.90 21.30
CA THR A 260 7.44 21.29 20.89
C THR A 260 8.62 21.86 20.09
N GLY A 261 8.34 22.40 18.91
CA GLY A 261 9.33 22.98 17.99
C GLY A 261 10.09 21.98 17.11
N VAL A 262 9.75 20.69 17.19
CA VAL A 262 10.27 19.67 16.26
C VAL A 262 9.36 19.57 15.05
N GLU A 263 9.92 19.69 13.86
CA GLU A 263 9.22 19.63 12.58
C GLU A 263 9.87 18.62 11.65
N VAL A 264 9.06 17.89 10.87
CA VAL A 264 9.53 17.00 9.82
C VAL A 264 10.05 17.85 8.66
N THR A 265 11.32 17.65 8.29
CA THR A 265 12.00 18.45 7.25
C THR A 265 12.31 17.68 5.97
N GLY A 266 12.23 16.36 6.02
CA GLY A 266 12.46 15.47 4.88
C GLY A 266 11.82 14.12 5.08
N LYS A 267 11.97 13.21 4.12
CA LYS A 267 11.30 11.89 4.16
C LYS A 267 11.56 11.15 5.49
N PHE A 268 12.74 11.23 6.05
CA PHE A 268 13.10 10.51 7.29
C PHE A 268 13.66 11.42 8.39
N THR A 269 13.75 12.72 8.15
CA THR A 269 14.47 13.67 9.00
C THR A 269 13.56 14.71 9.61
N THR A 270 13.99 15.24 10.74
CA THR A 270 13.40 16.41 11.39
C THR A 270 14.45 17.52 11.51
N ASN A 271 14.04 18.70 11.99
CA ASN A 271 14.97 19.76 12.35
C ASN A 271 15.82 19.43 13.60
N ASN A 272 15.56 18.31 14.29
CA ASN A 272 16.41 17.79 15.36
C ASN A 272 17.21 16.58 14.84
N PRO A 273 18.57 16.62 14.82
CA PRO A 273 19.39 15.57 14.22
C PRO A 273 19.35 14.22 14.95
N LYS A 274 18.76 14.15 16.14
CA LYS A 274 18.53 12.90 16.87
C LYS A 274 17.20 12.24 16.58
N ILE A 275 16.25 12.94 15.94
CA ILE A 275 14.88 12.47 15.73
C ILE A 275 14.69 12.14 14.27
N PHE A 276 14.33 10.89 14.01
CA PHE A 276 14.01 10.36 12.69
C PHE A 276 12.54 9.90 12.63
N VAL A 277 11.98 9.88 11.44
CA VAL A 277 10.58 9.46 11.19
C VAL A 277 10.54 8.37 10.12
N ALA A 278 9.57 7.44 10.18
CA ALA A 278 9.49 6.36 9.22
C ALA A 278 8.05 5.85 9.00
N GLY A 279 7.83 5.20 7.87
CA GLY A 279 6.56 4.60 7.49
C GLY A 279 5.47 5.64 7.28
N ASP A 280 4.21 5.25 7.53
CA ASP A 280 3.05 6.12 7.30
C ASP A 280 3.08 7.40 8.13
N PHE A 281 3.82 7.43 9.23
CA PHE A 281 4.05 8.67 9.99
C PHE A 281 4.82 9.72 9.17
N SER A 282 5.72 9.28 8.31
CA SER A 282 6.52 10.15 7.42
C SER A 282 5.80 10.41 6.09
N SER A 283 5.38 9.33 5.42
CA SER A 283 4.98 9.37 4.01
C SER A 283 3.46 9.46 3.80
N GLY A 284 2.65 9.40 4.88
CA GLY A 284 1.22 9.20 4.80
C GLY A 284 0.85 7.72 4.63
N SER A 285 -0.45 7.43 4.68
CA SER A 285 -0.93 6.05 4.61
C SER A 285 -0.69 5.44 3.22
N LEU A 286 0.17 4.43 3.18
CA LEU A 286 0.52 3.62 2.01
C LEU A 286 0.24 2.13 2.29
N ASP A 287 1.09 1.24 1.81
CA ASP A 287 1.02 -0.20 2.07
C ASP A 287 2.16 -0.70 2.96
N VAL A 288 2.07 -1.97 3.35
CA VAL A 288 3.05 -2.63 4.22
C VAL A 288 4.45 -2.64 3.60
N ILE A 289 4.54 -2.81 2.28
CA ILE A 289 5.83 -2.88 1.55
C ILE A 289 6.57 -1.55 1.63
N HIS A 290 5.86 -0.43 1.48
CA HIS A 290 6.43 0.91 1.65
C HIS A 290 6.90 1.14 3.09
N SER A 291 6.11 0.73 4.09
CA SER A 291 6.50 0.83 5.49
C SER A 291 7.76 0.02 5.82
N VAL A 292 7.88 -1.19 5.27
CA VAL A 292 9.10 -2.02 5.38
C VAL A 292 10.29 -1.38 4.68
N ALA A 293 10.10 -0.80 3.49
CA ALA A 293 11.15 -0.09 2.77
C ALA A 293 11.65 1.12 3.58
N ASP A 294 10.73 1.93 4.09
CA ASP A 294 11.05 3.09 4.93
C ASP A 294 11.81 2.70 6.20
N GLY A 295 11.42 1.59 6.85
CA GLY A 295 12.14 1.04 8.00
C GLY A 295 13.59 0.68 7.69
N LYS A 296 13.85 0.11 6.50
CA LYS A 296 15.23 -0.20 6.06
C LYS A 296 16.03 1.05 5.75
N GLU A 297 15.44 2.00 5.05
CA GLU A 297 16.11 3.24 4.62
C GLU A 297 16.44 4.13 5.82
N VAL A 298 15.51 4.30 6.77
CA VAL A 298 15.75 5.08 7.98
C VAL A 298 16.83 4.44 8.86
N ALA A 299 16.86 3.11 8.96
CA ALA A 299 17.90 2.42 9.72
C ALA A 299 19.30 2.62 9.13
N GLU A 300 19.42 2.58 7.79
CA GLU A 300 20.68 2.86 7.09
C GLU A 300 21.12 4.32 7.30
N LEU A 301 20.17 5.26 7.24
CA LEU A 301 20.44 6.67 7.49
C LEU A 301 20.96 6.92 8.91
N ILE A 302 20.32 6.32 9.91
CA ILE A 302 20.72 6.43 11.32
C ILE A 302 22.10 5.84 11.54
N ASP A 303 22.33 4.61 11.06
CA ASP A 303 23.65 3.96 11.19
C ASP A 303 24.76 4.81 10.55
N THR A 304 24.54 5.31 9.34
CA THR A 304 25.48 6.18 8.65
C THR A 304 25.73 7.48 9.45
N THR A 305 24.68 8.05 10.02
CA THR A 305 24.78 9.29 10.82
C THR A 305 25.57 9.06 12.12
N LEU A 306 25.36 7.93 12.80
CA LEU A 306 25.95 7.65 14.11
C LEU A 306 27.36 7.05 14.03
N VAL A 307 27.67 6.29 12.98
CA VAL A 307 28.91 5.53 12.84
C VAL A 307 29.81 6.10 11.75
N GLY A 308 29.25 6.87 10.81
CA GLY A 308 29.99 7.47 9.70
C GLY A 308 30.39 6.47 8.59
N ILE A 309 29.86 5.25 8.61
CA ILE A 309 30.19 4.19 7.66
C ILE A 309 28.93 3.86 6.83
N LYS A 310 29.02 3.97 5.52
CA LYS A 310 28.01 3.49 4.60
C LYS A 310 28.20 1.99 4.36
N ARG A 311 27.35 1.14 5.00
CA ARG A 311 27.54 -0.32 5.01
C ARG A 311 26.98 -1.04 3.78
N ARG A 312 26.16 -0.37 2.99
CA ARG A 312 25.54 -0.95 1.79
C ARG A 312 25.89 -0.13 0.56
N GLU A 313 27.06 -0.37 0.00
CA GLU A 313 27.24 -0.03 -1.39
C GLU A 313 26.74 -1.20 -2.24
N LYS A 314 25.65 -0.96 -2.96
CA LYS A 314 25.14 -1.93 -3.94
C LYS A 314 25.85 -1.63 -5.24
N PHE A 315 26.79 -2.49 -5.62
CA PHE A 315 27.39 -2.41 -6.95
C PHE A 315 26.49 -3.17 -7.93
N LEU A 316 26.12 -2.50 -8.98
CA LEU A 316 25.36 -3.07 -10.08
C LEU A 316 26.35 -3.29 -11.24
N LYS A 317 26.56 -4.54 -11.64
CA LYS A 317 27.19 -4.86 -12.90
C LYS A 317 26.11 -4.90 -13.98
N ILE A 318 26.29 -4.08 -15.01
CA ILE A 318 25.39 -4.03 -16.16
C ILE A 318 26.16 -4.60 -17.35
N GLU A 319 25.65 -5.67 -17.94
CA GLU A 319 26.25 -6.35 -19.07
C GLU A 319 25.25 -6.43 -20.21
N GLU A 320 25.73 -6.33 -21.43
CA GLU A 320 24.90 -6.62 -22.60
C GLU A 320 24.58 -8.11 -22.62
N ALA A 321 23.32 -8.45 -22.79
CA ALA A 321 22.82 -9.81 -22.86
C ALA A 321 22.29 -10.11 -24.25
N SER A 322 22.64 -11.26 -24.80
CA SER A 322 22.08 -11.73 -26.06
C SER A 322 20.78 -12.50 -25.83
N ASP A 323 19.75 -12.19 -26.60
CA ASP A 323 18.53 -13.01 -26.68
C ASP A 323 18.78 -14.20 -27.63
N ASN A 324 19.66 -15.11 -27.21
CA ASN A 324 19.98 -16.33 -27.96
C ASN A 324 19.06 -17.51 -27.65
N GLY A 325 17.94 -17.26 -26.95
CA GLY A 325 17.02 -18.30 -26.46
C GLY A 325 17.48 -19.00 -25.19
N GLU A 326 18.69 -18.71 -24.70
CA GLU A 326 19.24 -19.25 -23.45
C GLU A 326 18.79 -18.47 -22.21
N SER A 327 18.05 -17.37 -22.41
CA SER A 327 17.52 -16.56 -21.32
C SER A 327 16.45 -17.29 -20.48
N GLY A 328 16.27 -18.60 -20.67
CA GLY A 328 15.40 -19.45 -19.85
C GLY A 328 13.91 -19.36 -20.15
N ARG A 329 13.51 -18.48 -21.11
CA ARG A 329 12.11 -18.32 -21.48
C ARG A 329 11.82 -19.04 -22.79
N PHE A 330 11.13 -20.17 -22.73
CA PHE A 330 10.66 -20.85 -23.91
C PHE A 330 9.59 -20.01 -24.64
N ARG A 331 9.47 -20.14 -25.95
CA ARG A 331 8.51 -19.35 -26.78
C ARG A 331 7.06 -19.50 -26.34
N ASN A 332 6.68 -20.61 -25.72
CA ASN A 332 5.35 -20.87 -25.24
C ASN A 332 5.05 -20.26 -23.83
N HIS A 333 6.03 -19.71 -23.13
CA HIS A 333 5.79 -19.06 -21.84
C HIS A 333 4.85 -17.84 -21.95
N ASP A 334 4.82 -17.18 -23.11
CA ASP A 334 3.91 -16.06 -23.35
C ASP A 334 2.44 -16.51 -23.47
N GLN A 335 2.21 -17.81 -23.62
CA GLN A 335 0.89 -18.44 -23.73
C GLN A 335 0.39 -19.03 -22.40
N GLN A 336 1.22 -19.05 -21.37
CA GLN A 336 0.80 -19.50 -20.04
C GLN A 336 -0.01 -18.41 -19.35
N PHE A 337 -1.27 -18.70 -19.12
CA PHE A 337 -2.16 -17.82 -18.36
C PHE A 337 -1.81 -17.84 -16.88
N THR A 338 -2.20 -16.79 -16.17
CA THR A 338 -2.13 -16.74 -14.70
C THR A 338 -3.13 -17.76 -14.16
N THR A 339 -2.66 -18.69 -13.35
CA THR A 339 -3.55 -19.52 -12.53
C THR A 339 -3.91 -18.68 -11.28
N GLU A 340 -5.18 -18.60 -10.95
CA GLU A 340 -5.61 -17.98 -9.71
C GLU A 340 -5.35 -18.92 -8.54
N SER A 341 -5.03 -18.35 -7.37
CA SER A 341 -4.95 -19.11 -6.13
C SER A 341 -6.34 -19.66 -5.75
N GLU A 342 -6.35 -20.83 -5.11
CA GLU A 342 -7.59 -21.38 -4.58
C GLU A 342 -8.10 -20.51 -3.42
N THR A 343 -9.42 -20.37 -3.32
CA THR A 343 -10.06 -19.70 -2.19
C THR A 343 -11.04 -20.65 -1.51
N ILE A 344 -11.28 -20.47 -0.21
CA ILE A 344 -12.32 -21.24 0.48
C ILE A 344 -13.69 -20.85 -0.07
N GLU A 345 -14.62 -21.81 -0.05
CA GLU A 345 -16.01 -21.61 -0.49
C GLU A 345 -16.70 -20.54 0.38
N VAL A 346 -17.64 -19.81 -0.22
CA VAL A 346 -18.29 -18.65 0.40
C VAL A 346 -19.04 -19.05 1.68
N GLU A 347 -19.69 -20.20 1.68
CA GLU A 347 -20.43 -20.75 2.82
C GLU A 347 -19.52 -20.98 4.05
N ASN A 348 -18.24 -21.28 3.81
CA ASN A 348 -17.23 -21.49 4.86
C ASN A 348 -16.61 -20.18 5.38
N ARG A 349 -16.99 -19.04 4.82
CA ARG A 349 -16.55 -17.70 5.28
C ARG A 349 -17.50 -17.08 6.29
N VAL A 350 -18.68 -17.69 6.51
CA VAL A 350 -19.70 -17.19 7.43
C VAL A 350 -19.19 -17.30 8.87
N ASP A 351 -19.26 -16.19 9.61
CA ASP A 351 -18.81 -16.09 11.00
C ASP A 351 -17.41 -16.71 11.22
N SER A 352 -16.54 -16.63 10.22
CA SER A 352 -15.22 -17.26 10.19
C SER A 352 -14.12 -16.25 9.84
N ASP A 353 -13.01 -16.37 10.54
CA ASP A 353 -11.76 -15.66 10.25
C ASP A 353 -10.73 -16.56 9.55
N ASN A 354 -11.15 -17.70 9.02
CA ASN A 354 -10.27 -18.58 8.25
C ASN A 354 -9.70 -17.83 7.05
N GLU A 355 -8.42 -18.09 6.77
CA GLU A 355 -7.74 -17.55 5.61
C GLU A 355 -8.51 -17.88 4.33
N VAL A 356 -8.83 -16.86 3.54
CA VAL A 356 -9.65 -17.02 2.33
C VAL A 356 -8.81 -17.48 1.16
N ASP A 357 -7.62 -16.91 0.97
CA ASP A 357 -6.71 -17.24 -0.13
C ASP A 357 -5.77 -18.37 0.31
N LEU A 358 -5.97 -19.54 -0.21
CA LEU A 358 -5.19 -20.75 0.15
C LEU A 358 -3.83 -20.83 -0.56
N GLY A 359 -3.50 -19.82 -1.37
CA GLY A 359 -2.27 -19.80 -2.15
C GLY A 359 -2.23 -20.83 -3.28
N PHE A 360 -1.01 -21.22 -3.68
CA PHE A 360 -0.79 -22.16 -4.78
C PHE A 360 -0.31 -23.52 -4.27
N ARG A 361 -0.80 -24.60 -4.88
CA ARG A 361 -0.34 -25.96 -4.62
C ARG A 361 0.86 -26.31 -5.52
N GLY A 362 1.60 -27.39 -5.20
CA GLY A 362 2.88 -27.74 -5.79
C GLY A 362 2.97 -27.66 -7.31
N THR A 363 1.98 -28.20 -8.05
CA THR A 363 1.95 -28.11 -9.53
C THR A 363 1.78 -26.67 -10.02
N GLN A 364 0.89 -25.91 -9.40
CA GLN A 364 0.65 -24.49 -9.70
C GLN A 364 1.88 -23.63 -9.43
N VAL A 365 2.62 -23.93 -8.33
CA VAL A 365 3.89 -23.25 -8.02
C VAL A 365 4.89 -23.42 -9.14
N ASN A 366 5.03 -24.66 -9.66
CA ASN A 366 5.94 -24.94 -10.78
C ASN A 366 5.52 -24.21 -12.06
N GLU A 367 4.23 -24.20 -12.39
CA GLU A 367 3.70 -23.46 -13.54
C GLU A 367 3.96 -21.95 -13.42
N HIS A 368 3.70 -21.37 -12.23
CA HIS A 368 4.00 -19.96 -11.97
C HIS A 368 5.49 -19.63 -12.00
N ALA A 369 6.33 -20.53 -11.48
CA ALA A 369 7.79 -20.37 -11.51
C ALA A 369 8.31 -20.34 -12.96
N THR A 370 7.73 -21.12 -13.85
CA THR A 370 8.09 -21.11 -15.29
C THR A 370 7.65 -19.83 -16.01
N ARG A 371 6.70 -19.08 -15.44
CA ARG A 371 6.28 -17.74 -15.91
C ARG A 371 7.14 -16.62 -15.36
N CYS A 372 8.15 -16.93 -14.52
CA CYS A 372 8.99 -15.92 -13.92
C CYS A 372 9.67 -15.05 -14.99
N TYR A 373 9.50 -13.75 -14.85
CA TYR A 373 10.03 -12.76 -15.77
C TYR A 373 11.45 -12.39 -15.39
N PHE A 374 12.20 -11.95 -16.39
CA PHE A 374 13.58 -11.48 -16.25
C PHE A 374 13.64 -10.13 -15.51
N CYS A 375 13.32 -10.09 -14.23
CA CYS A 375 13.35 -8.86 -13.45
C CYS A 375 14.73 -8.20 -13.41
N HIS A 376 15.77 -8.96 -13.64
CA HIS A 376 17.17 -8.52 -13.72
C HIS A 376 17.59 -8.10 -15.14
N TYR A 377 16.69 -8.20 -16.12
CA TYR A 377 16.94 -7.67 -17.47
C TYR A 377 16.24 -6.33 -17.66
N LYS A 378 16.89 -5.45 -18.41
CA LYS A 378 16.37 -4.16 -18.84
C LYS A 378 16.51 -4.05 -20.35
N PHE A 379 15.50 -3.50 -21.01
CA PHE A 379 15.56 -3.18 -22.43
C PHE A 379 15.84 -1.69 -22.60
N GLU A 380 16.76 -1.36 -23.50
CA GLU A 380 17.14 0.01 -23.83
C GLU A 380 17.04 0.22 -25.33
N ILE A 381 16.74 1.45 -25.73
CA ILE A 381 16.62 1.85 -27.13
C ILE A 381 17.81 2.74 -27.50
N ASP A 382 18.52 2.34 -28.51
CA ASP A 382 19.54 3.15 -29.19
C ASP A 382 18.83 4.10 -30.16
N HIS A 383 18.76 5.37 -29.80
CA HIS A 383 18.03 6.38 -30.56
C HIS A 383 18.73 6.75 -31.89
N GLU A 384 20.03 6.45 -32.04
CA GLU A 384 20.73 6.64 -33.33
C GLU A 384 20.28 5.59 -34.35
N LYS A 385 19.88 4.40 -33.91
CA LYS A 385 19.38 3.31 -34.76
C LYS A 385 17.85 3.28 -34.88
N CYS A 386 17.14 3.98 -33.98
CA CYS A 386 15.69 3.97 -33.96
C CYS A 386 15.11 4.81 -35.10
N ILE A 387 14.33 4.18 -35.96
CA ILE A 387 13.65 4.83 -37.11
C ILE A 387 12.21 5.23 -36.81
N HIS A 388 11.79 5.22 -35.57
CA HIS A 388 10.44 5.57 -35.09
C HIS A 388 9.30 4.82 -35.82
N CYS A 389 9.52 3.56 -36.22
CA CYS A 389 8.51 2.74 -36.92
C CYS A 389 7.32 2.28 -36.12
N ASN A 390 7.31 2.53 -34.81
CA ASN A 390 6.26 2.18 -33.86
C ASN A 390 5.99 0.66 -33.62
N TRP A 391 6.62 -0.25 -34.36
CA TRP A 391 6.38 -1.70 -34.24
C TRP A 391 6.58 -2.22 -32.81
N CYS A 392 7.54 -1.66 -32.07
CA CYS A 392 7.76 -2.03 -30.67
C CYS A 392 6.60 -1.59 -29.75
N ILE A 393 5.93 -0.49 -30.09
CA ILE A 393 4.74 0.00 -29.36
C ILE A 393 3.58 -0.95 -29.59
N ASP A 394 3.32 -1.32 -30.86
CA ASP A 394 2.17 -2.14 -31.25
C ASP A 394 2.19 -3.55 -30.65
N VAL A 395 3.39 -4.13 -30.45
CA VAL A 395 3.51 -5.50 -29.91
C VAL A 395 3.60 -5.57 -28.39
N THR A 396 3.75 -4.44 -27.72
CA THR A 396 3.93 -4.44 -26.25
C THR A 396 2.61 -4.59 -25.51
N PRO A 397 2.48 -5.62 -24.66
CA PRO A 397 1.38 -5.66 -23.71
C PRO A 397 1.59 -4.57 -22.66
N ARG A 398 0.53 -3.98 -22.13
CA ARG A 398 0.52 -2.96 -21.07
C ARG A 398 1.03 -1.57 -21.45
N ASN A 399 1.11 -1.22 -22.74
CA ASN A 399 1.45 0.14 -23.18
C ASN A 399 2.71 0.71 -22.49
N CYS A 400 3.75 -0.13 -22.34
CA CYS A 400 4.97 0.26 -21.64
C CYS A 400 6.02 0.90 -22.53
N ILE A 401 5.81 0.97 -23.86
CA ILE A 401 6.66 1.74 -24.77
C ILE A 401 5.84 2.94 -25.25
N LYS A 402 6.42 4.11 -25.09
CA LYS A 402 5.74 5.39 -25.28
C LYS A 402 6.52 6.31 -26.18
N LYS A 403 5.80 7.19 -26.89
CA LYS A 403 6.36 8.32 -27.62
C LYS A 403 6.48 9.49 -26.65
N ILE A 404 7.66 10.05 -26.52
CA ILE A 404 7.95 11.13 -25.60
C ILE A 404 8.42 12.34 -26.38
N GLU A 405 7.81 13.49 -26.11
CA GLU A 405 8.21 14.78 -26.65
C GLU A 405 9.48 15.29 -25.96
N LYS A 406 9.48 15.26 -24.61
CA LYS A 406 10.61 15.70 -23.78
C LYS A 406 10.59 15.05 -22.39
N PHE A 407 11.72 15.14 -21.70
CA PHE A 407 11.88 14.77 -20.31
C PHE A 407 12.26 15.97 -19.45
N ASP A 408 11.76 16.03 -18.22
CA ASP A 408 12.33 16.85 -17.16
C ASP A 408 13.20 15.94 -16.27
N TYR A 409 14.34 16.46 -15.82
CA TYR A 409 15.33 15.73 -15.03
C TYR A 409 15.55 16.41 -13.69
N THR A 410 15.81 15.61 -12.65
CA THR A 410 16.35 16.10 -11.37
C THR A 410 17.79 16.59 -11.56
N GLU A 411 18.34 17.28 -10.56
CA GLU A 411 19.76 17.72 -10.54
C GLU A 411 20.73 16.55 -10.70
N ASP A 412 20.35 15.34 -10.24
CA ASP A 412 21.15 14.11 -10.35
C ASP A 412 20.95 13.37 -11.69
N GLY A 413 20.22 13.96 -12.65
CA GLY A 413 20.00 13.38 -13.99
C GLY A 413 18.97 12.25 -14.03
N VAL A 414 18.16 12.08 -13.01
CA VAL A 414 17.05 11.12 -13.00
C VAL A 414 15.83 11.73 -13.68
N ILE A 415 15.12 10.94 -14.51
CA ILE A 415 13.89 11.42 -15.16
C ILE A 415 12.83 11.67 -14.06
N GLU A 416 12.48 12.92 -13.89
CA GLU A 416 11.43 13.37 -12.98
C GLU A 416 10.06 13.26 -13.65
N LYS A 417 9.97 13.71 -14.90
CA LYS A 417 8.73 13.72 -15.67
C LYS A 417 8.98 13.42 -17.14
N ALA A 418 8.11 12.59 -17.73
CA ALA A 418 8.07 12.30 -19.15
C ALA A 418 6.80 12.87 -19.76
N TYR A 419 6.92 13.61 -20.85
CA TYR A 419 5.78 14.19 -21.58
C TYR A 419 5.43 13.30 -22.77
N GLU A 420 4.37 12.51 -22.60
CA GLU A 420 3.90 11.57 -23.63
C GLU A 420 3.14 12.31 -24.73
N THR A 421 3.41 11.98 -25.98
CA THR A 421 2.68 12.47 -27.15
C THR A 421 2.06 11.32 -27.93
N LYS A 422 0.96 11.60 -28.64
CA LYS A 422 0.35 10.65 -29.58
C LYS A 422 0.76 10.92 -31.04
N ASN A 423 1.30 12.10 -31.32
CA ASN A 423 1.70 12.49 -32.64
C ASN A 423 3.13 12.06 -32.96
N ASP A 424 3.34 11.48 -34.12
CA ASP A 424 4.68 11.06 -34.56
C ASP A 424 5.62 12.25 -34.78
N GLU A 425 5.08 13.38 -35.22
CA GLU A 425 5.85 14.60 -35.50
C GLU A 425 6.40 15.26 -34.23
N ASP A 426 5.71 15.09 -33.11
CA ASP A 426 6.10 15.67 -31.81
C ASP A 426 7.00 14.72 -31.01
N ALA A 427 7.19 13.48 -31.47
CA ALA A 427 7.93 12.46 -30.73
C ALA A 427 9.44 12.59 -30.94
N SER A 428 10.14 13.08 -29.93
CA SER A 428 11.61 13.13 -29.93
C SER A 428 12.24 11.80 -29.55
N PHE A 429 11.54 11.00 -28.74
CA PHE A 429 12.05 9.73 -28.21
C PHE A 429 11.00 8.63 -28.21
N ILE A 430 11.44 7.39 -28.41
CA ILE A 430 10.69 6.19 -28.04
C ILE A 430 11.27 5.70 -26.71
N TRP A 431 10.46 5.63 -25.66
CA TRP A 431 10.91 5.32 -24.32
C TRP A 431 10.25 4.08 -23.75
N ILE A 432 11.03 3.24 -23.06
CA ILE A 432 10.52 2.06 -22.37
C ILE A 432 10.31 2.41 -20.89
N ASP A 433 9.03 2.50 -20.50
CA ASP A 433 8.66 2.63 -19.10
C ASP A 433 8.98 1.33 -18.36
N THR A 434 10.09 1.34 -17.64
CA THR A 434 10.62 0.17 -16.94
C THR A 434 9.73 -0.30 -15.78
N LYS A 435 8.84 0.58 -15.26
CA LYS A 435 7.87 0.22 -14.20
C LYS A 435 6.75 -0.66 -14.77
N ASN A 436 6.29 -0.35 -15.99
CA ASN A 436 5.24 -1.08 -16.67
C ASN A 436 5.75 -2.22 -17.56
N CYS A 437 7.04 -2.26 -17.86
CA CYS A 437 7.65 -3.27 -18.72
C CYS A 437 7.68 -4.64 -18.00
N ILE A 438 6.97 -5.62 -18.57
CA ILE A 438 6.98 -7.01 -18.10
C ILE A 438 8.17 -7.84 -18.63
N ARG A 439 9.07 -7.24 -19.32
CA ARG A 439 10.33 -7.83 -19.84
C ARG A 439 10.12 -9.03 -20.79
N CYS A 440 9.02 -9.04 -21.53
CA CYS A 440 8.69 -10.16 -22.43
C CYS A 440 9.57 -10.25 -23.67
N GLY A 441 10.39 -9.24 -23.98
CA GLY A 441 11.30 -9.21 -25.14
C GLY A 441 10.63 -9.10 -26.49
N LYS A 442 9.30 -8.91 -26.59
CA LYS A 442 8.60 -8.77 -27.87
C LYS A 442 9.14 -7.58 -28.68
N CYS A 443 9.37 -6.46 -28.02
CA CYS A 443 9.93 -5.26 -28.67
C CYS A 443 11.30 -5.51 -29.29
N LEU A 444 12.18 -6.24 -28.60
CA LEU A 444 13.52 -6.62 -29.10
C LEU A 444 13.41 -7.45 -30.38
N ARG A 445 12.56 -8.46 -30.37
CA ARG A 445 12.39 -9.38 -31.52
C ARG A 445 11.72 -8.74 -32.75
N THR A 446 10.92 -7.70 -32.52
CA THR A 446 10.16 -7.00 -33.55
C THR A 446 10.95 -5.85 -34.17
N CYS A 447 11.96 -5.31 -33.49
CA CYS A 447 12.73 -4.14 -33.95
C CYS A 447 13.49 -4.43 -35.27
N PRO A 448 13.14 -3.78 -36.40
CA PRO A 448 13.74 -4.10 -37.67
C PRO A 448 15.19 -3.61 -37.78
N THR A 449 15.54 -2.55 -37.08
CA THR A 449 16.89 -1.96 -37.09
C THR A 449 17.78 -2.47 -35.96
N ARG A 450 17.25 -3.36 -35.09
CA ARG A 450 17.94 -3.83 -33.89
C ARG A 450 18.36 -2.69 -32.95
N ALA A 451 17.58 -1.62 -32.94
CA ALA A 451 17.80 -0.48 -32.06
C ALA A 451 17.54 -0.83 -30.58
N ILE A 452 16.83 -1.93 -30.28
CA ILE A 452 16.53 -2.34 -28.90
C ILE A 452 17.57 -3.40 -28.49
N SER A 453 18.25 -3.14 -27.38
CA SER A 453 19.17 -4.06 -26.73
C SER A 453 18.63 -4.54 -25.41
N MET A 454 19.09 -5.71 -24.96
CA MET A 454 18.78 -6.27 -23.65
C MET A 454 20.03 -6.19 -22.77
N ARG A 455 19.90 -5.61 -21.60
CA ARG A 455 20.97 -5.55 -20.60
C ARG A 455 20.61 -6.36 -19.34
N LYS A 456 21.58 -7.11 -18.84
CA LYS A 456 21.46 -7.86 -17.58
C LYS A 456 22.07 -7.04 -16.45
N THR A 457 21.31 -6.88 -15.37
CA THR A 457 21.78 -6.24 -14.15
C THR A 457 22.04 -7.31 -13.10
N THR A 458 23.24 -7.36 -12.56
CA THR A 458 23.64 -8.29 -11.51
C THR A 458 24.09 -7.49 -10.29
N LEU A 459 23.58 -7.86 -9.11
CA LEU A 459 24.12 -7.36 -7.84
C LEU A 459 25.48 -8.03 -7.62
N VAL A 460 26.52 -7.21 -7.58
CA VAL A 460 27.86 -7.68 -7.24
C VAL A 460 28.09 -7.34 -5.76
N LYS A 461 28.50 -8.34 -4.98
CA LYS A 461 29.09 -8.06 -3.68
C LYS A 461 30.49 -7.51 -3.93
N GLU A 462 30.88 -6.49 -3.17
CA GLU A 462 32.27 -6.05 -3.18
C GLU A 462 33.24 -7.24 -3.07
N PRO A 463 34.38 -7.20 -3.79
CA PRO A 463 35.40 -8.21 -3.66
C PRO A 463 36.04 -8.23 -2.27
#